data_9834e214460e1eae99d3137629262d91
#
_entry.id   9834e214460e1eae99d3137629262d91
#
_cell.length_a   1.000
_cell.length_b   1.000
_cell.length_c   1.000
_cell.angle_alpha   90.00
_cell.angle_beta   90.00
_cell.angle_gamma   90.00
#
_symmetry.space_group_name_H-M   'P 1'
#
loop_
_entity.id
_entity.type
_entity.pdbx_description
1 polymer ?
#
loop_
_entity_poly.entity_id
_entity_poly.type
_entity_poly.pdbx_seq_one_letter_code
_entity_poly.pdbx_strand_id
1 'polypeptide(L)'
;VLLGAEVLICDGMERLNVLRELCLEGTNELLLEMPFYRWPAPIWDTLYRLNDLRDIQIVIAHADRYPPEDIHPLISEGIPLQLNAECLRKHLHRKRYLEWIQKGYVSYLGSDIHEFGSGYHDFEKCRKLLCRYL
;
A
#
# COMPACT_ATOMS: atom_id res chain seq x y z
N VAL A 1 15.76 -12.01 -0.75
CA VAL A 1 14.80 -11.31 -1.61
C VAL A 1 13.54 -12.16 -1.68
N LEU A 2 12.38 -11.56 -1.42
CA LEU A 2 11.08 -12.22 -1.59
C LEU A 2 10.44 -11.69 -2.87
N LEU A 3 9.76 -12.57 -3.60
CA LEU A 3 9.02 -12.23 -4.81
C LEU A 3 7.54 -12.01 -4.48
N GLY A 4 6.89 -11.12 -5.21
CA GLY A 4 5.47 -10.85 -5.14
C GLY A 4 5.05 -9.97 -6.31
N ALA A 5 3.75 -9.89 -6.56
CA ALA A 5 3.21 -9.03 -7.59
C ALA A 5 2.51 -7.82 -6.96
N GLU A 6 2.71 -6.64 -7.57
CA GLU A 6 1.82 -5.52 -7.40
C GLU A 6 0.71 -5.64 -8.44
N VAL A 7 -0.52 -5.69 -8.00
CA VAL A 7 -1.67 -6.05 -8.84
C VAL A 7 -2.68 -4.91 -8.86
N LEU A 8 -2.98 -4.40 -10.06
CA LEU A 8 -4.02 -3.39 -10.23
C LEU A 8 -5.40 -4.02 -10.01
N ILE A 9 -6.20 -3.44 -9.12
CA ILE A 9 -7.57 -3.89 -8.87
C ILE A 9 -8.45 -3.76 -10.13
N CYS A 10 -9.24 -4.79 -10.40
CA CYS A 10 -10.27 -4.77 -11.42
C CYS A 10 -11.57 -5.40 -10.90
N ASP A 11 -12.69 -5.01 -11.48
CA ASP A 11 -14.01 -5.51 -11.07
C ASP A 11 -14.09 -7.04 -11.14
N GLY A 12 -14.58 -7.64 -10.05
CA GLY A 12 -14.74 -9.10 -9.92
C GLY A 12 -13.45 -9.89 -9.69
N MET A 13 -12.33 -9.20 -9.40
CA MET A 13 -11.03 -9.81 -9.16
C MET A 13 -11.05 -10.83 -8.01
N GLU A 14 -11.89 -10.65 -7.01
CA GLU A 14 -12.04 -11.55 -5.87
C GLU A 14 -12.40 -13.00 -6.25
N ARG A 15 -12.85 -13.21 -7.49
CA ARG A 15 -13.22 -14.52 -8.05
C ARG A 15 -12.08 -15.28 -8.72
N LEU A 16 -10.89 -14.64 -8.82
CA LEU A 16 -9.74 -15.25 -9.47
C LEU A 16 -9.07 -16.29 -8.54
N ASN A 17 -8.89 -17.49 -9.02
CA ASN A 17 -8.24 -18.58 -8.27
C ASN A 17 -6.72 -18.39 -8.08
N VAL A 18 -6.11 -17.49 -8.86
CA VAL A 18 -4.65 -17.26 -8.87
C VAL A 18 -4.17 -16.21 -7.88
N LEU A 19 -5.06 -15.55 -7.14
CA LEU A 19 -4.70 -14.44 -6.25
C LEU A 19 -3.63 -14.83 -5.23
N ARG A 20 -3.69 -16.04 -4.71
CA ARG A 20 -2.72 -16.54 -3.75
C ARG A 20 -1.30 -16.66 -4.32
N GLU A 21 -1.19 -16.97 -5.59
CA GLU A 21 0.10 -17.07 -6.29
C GLU A 21 0.76 -15.70 -6.53
N LEU A 22 -0.06 -14.63 -6.45
CA LEU A 22 0.39 -13.24 -6.62
C LEU A 22 0.82 -12.59 -5.30
N CYS A 23 0.53 -13.24 -4.16
CA CYS A 23 0.95 -12.75 -2.85
C CYS A 23 2.47 -12.71 -2.71
N LEU A 24 2.95 -11.91 -1.78
CA LEU A 24 4.35 -11.88 -1.40
C LEU A 24 4.78 -13.28 -0.94
N GLU A 25 5.90 -13.76 -1.50
CA GLU A 25 6.44 -15.11 -1.25
C GLU A 25 6.53 -15.44 0.24
N GLY A 26 5.95 -16.57 0.62
CA GLY A 26 5.93 -17.02 2.01
C GLY A 26 4.86 -16.36 2.89
N THR A 27 4.02 -15.49 2.32
CA THR A 27 2.93 -14.80 3.03
C THR A 27 1.57 -15.04 2.36
N ASN A 28 0.53 -14.45 2.91
CA ASN A 28 -0.78 -14.33 2.29
C ASN A 28 -1.11 -12.87 1.90
N GLU A 29 -0.12 -12.01 1.83
CA GLU A 29 -0.28 -10.59 1.57
C GLU A 29 -0.24 -10.30 0.08
N LEU A 30 -1.33 -9.71 -0.43
CA LEU A 30 -1.48 -9.25 -1.81
C LEU A 30 -1.29 -7.73 -1.86
N LEU A 31 -0.25 -7.27 -2.57
CA LEU A 31 -0.02 -5.86 -2.80
C LEU A 31 -0.95 -5.38 -3.91
N LEU A 32 -1.92 -4.54 -3.54
CA LEU A 32 -3.02 -4.12 -4.40
C LEU A 32 -2.87 -2.64 -4.78
N GLU A 33 -2.71 -2.37 -6.08
CA GLU A 33 -2.73 -1.02 -6.64
C GLU A 33 -4.17 -0.60 -6.94
N MET A 34 -4.52 0.62 -6.53
CA MET A 34 -5.82 1.22 -6.85
C MET A 34 -5.71 2.13 -8.07
N PRO A 35 -6.80 2.34 -8.83
CA PRO A 35 -6.76 3.27 -9.95
C PRO A 35 -6.43 4.71 -9.52
N PHE A 36 -5.71 5.46 -10.36
CA PHE A 36 -5.37 6.88 -10.12
C PHE A 36 -6.51 7.87 -10.46
N TYR A 37 -7.69 7.36 -10.72
CA TYR A 37 -8.92 8.13 -10.90
C TYR A 37 -9.89 7.81 -9.77
N ARG A 38 -10.99 8.57 -9.68
CA ARG A 38 -12.03 8.29 -8.67
C ARG A 38 -12.53 6.84 -8.77
N TRP A 39 -12.54 6.15 -7.64
CA TRP A 39 -12.94 4.75 -7.59
C TRP A 39 -14.46 4.61 -7.68
N PRO A 40 -14.99 3.96 -8.74
CA PRO A 40 -16.42 3.72 -8.88
C PRO A 40 -16.89 2.61 -7.92
N ALA A 41 -18.21 2.55 -7.68
CA ALA A 41 -18.80 1.58 -6.76
C ALA A 41 -18.37 0.12 -6.99
N PRO A 42 -18.28 -0.41 -8.23
CA PRO A 42 -17.80 -1.78 -8.44
C PRO A 42 -16.37 -2.04 -7.95
N ILE A 43 -15.49 -1.04 -7.99
CA ILE A 43 -14.12 -1.15 -7.46
C ILE A 43 -14.13 -1.18 -5.93
N TRP A 44 -14.94 -0.33 -5.28
CA TRP A 44 -15.13 -0.39 -3.84
C TRP A 44 -15.72 -1.73 -3.39
N ASP A 45 -16.74 -2.24 -4.10
CA ASP A 45 -17.34 -3.54 -3.81
C ASP A 45 -16.34 -4.67 -3.94
N THR A 46 -15.52 -4.66 -4.98
CA THR A 46 -14.46 -5.65 -5.18
C THR A 46 -13.40 -5.57 -4.08
N LEU A 47 -12.98 -4.36 -3.69
CA LEU A 47 -12.01 -4.15 -2.61
C LEU A 47 -12.50 -4.76 -1.29
N TYR A 48 -13.76 -4.48 -0.90
CA TYR A 48 -14.33 -5.04 0.33
C TYR A 48 -14.48 -6.56 0.26
N ARG A 49 -14.88 -7.13 -0.88
CA ARG A 49 -14.92 -8.59 -1.07
C ARG A 49 -13.53 -9.22 -0.98
N LEU A 50 -12.49 -8.58 -1.53
CA LEU A 50 -11.10 -9.03 -1.37
C LEU A 50 -10.68 -9.00 0.11
N ASN A 51 -11.06 -7.95 0.84
CA ASN A 51 -10.75 -7.82 2.27
C ASN A 51 -11.46 -8.89 3.13
N ASP A 52 -12.59 -9.40 2.67
CA ASP A 52 -13.35 -10.47 3.34
C ASP A 52 -12.80 -11.88 3.07
N LEU A 53 -11.84 -12.04 2.15
CA LEU A 53 -11.22 -13.33 1.87
C LEU A 53 -10.36 -13.77 3.06
N ARG A 54 -10.58 -14.99 3.54
CA ARG A 54 -9.91 -15.51 4.76
C ARG A 54 -8.44 -15.88 4.55
N ASP A 55 -8.08 -16.20 3.33
CA ASP A 55 -6.76 -16.72 2.95
C ASP A 55 -5.85 -15.69 2.29
N ILE A 56 -6.33 -14.46 2.13
CA ILE A 56 -5.59 -13.33 1.55
C ILE A 56 -5.76 -12.11 2.45
N GLN A 57 -4.67 -11.41 2.68
CA GLN A 57 -4.64 -10.09 3.30
C GLN A 57 -4.22 -9.08 2.25
N ILE A 58 -5.09 -8.14 1.92
CA ILE A 58 -4.74 -7.07 0.99
C ILE A 58 -3.90 -6.01 1.70
N VAL A 59 -2.94 -5.44 0.98
CA VAL A 59 -2.13 -4.28 1.38
C VAL A 59 -2.21 -3.26 0.25
N ILE A 60 -2.64 -2.04 0.56
CA ILE A 60 -2.76 -0.99 -0.46
C ILE A 60 -1.39 -0.44 -0.82
N ALA A 61 -1.00 -0.58 -2.09
CA ALA A 61 0.26 -0.09 -2.64
C ALA A 61 0.27 1.45 -2.68
N HIS A 62 1.45 2.04 -2.48
CA HIS A 62 1.73 3.49 -2.57
C HIS A 62 0.55 4.40 -2.17
N ALA A 63 -0.03 4.13 -0.98
CA ALA A 63 -1.21 4.84 -0.47
C ALA A 63 -1.02 6.36 -0.35
N ASP A 64 0.21 6.85 -0.35
CA ASP A 64 0.55 8.27 -0.39
C ASP A 64 0.22 8.96 -1.74
N ARG A 65 -0.08 8.19 -2.79
CA ARG A 65 -0.48 8.71 -4.11
C ARG A 65 -1.97 8.98 -4.24
N TYR A 66 -2.79 8.44 -3.34
CA TYR A 66 -4.25 8.59 -3.40
C TYR A 66 -4.73 9.74 -2.51
N PRO A 67 -5.91 10.33 -2.82
CA PRO A 67 -6.53 11.32 -1.96
C PRO A 67 -6.79 10.77 -0.55
N PRO A 68 -6.53 11.54 0.53
CA PRO A 68 -6.79 11.09 1.90
C PRO A 68 -8.22 10.63 2.15
N GLU A 69 -9.18 11.25 1.50
CA GLU A 69 -10.61 10.91 1.58
C GLU A 69 -10.91 9.49 1.07
N ASP A 70 -10.12 8.96 0.14
CA ASP A 70 -10.24 7.58 -0.34
C ASP A 70 -9.52 6.59 0.59
N ILE A 71 -8.47 7.04 1.27
CA ILE A 71 -7.66 6.20 2.18
C ILE A 71 -8.30 6.06 3.57
N HIS A 72 -8.96 7.09 4.08
CA HIS A 72 -9.56 7.04 5.42
C HIS A 72 -10.56 5.89 5.62
N PRO A 73 -11.46 5.57 4.67
CA PRO A 73 -12.32 4.40 4.80
C PRO A 73 -11.53 3.08 4.93
N LEU A 74 -10.44 2.94 4.18
CA LEU A 74 -9.59 1.74 4.22
C LEU A 74 -8.91 1.57 5.58
N ILE A 75 -8.42 2.66 6.15
CA ILE A 75 -7.85 2.68 7.52
C ILE A 75 -8.92 2.25 8.54
N SER A 76 -10.16 2.73 8.38
CA SER A 76 -11.26 2.39 9.29
C SER A 76 -11.64 0.90 9.24
N GLU A 77 -11.46 0.26 8.08
CA GLU A 77 -11.64 -1.18 7.89
C GLU A 77 -10.41 -2.01 8.30
N GLY A 78 -9.34 -1.35 8.78
CA GLY A 78 -8.12 -2.02 9.20
C GLY A 78 -7.26 -2.55 8.06
N ILE A 79 -7.45 -2.05 6.84
CA ILE A 79 -6.68 -2.47 5.67
C ILE A 79 -5.27 -1.86 5.75
N PRO A 80 -4.21 -2.70 5.74
CA PRO A 80 -2.83 -2.22 5.80
C PRO A 80 -2.43 -1.39 4.58
N LEU A 81 -1.57 -0.41 4.82
CA LEU A 81 -1.05 0.47 3.78
C LEU A 81 0.44 0.24 3.54
N GLN A 82 0.86 0.40 2.30
CA GLN A 82 2.26 0.62 1.93
C GLN A 82 2.41 2.08 1.49
N LEU A 83 3.45 2.75 1.96
CA LEU A 83 3.82 4.11 1.55
C LEU A 83 5.13 4.08 0.77
N ASN A 84 5.28 5.01 -0.17
CA ASN A 84 6.58 5.27 -0.78
C ASN A 84 7.45 6.09 0.16
N ALA A 85 8.71 5.69 0.32
CA ALA A 85 9.65 6.39 1.19
C ALA A 85 9.80 7.89 0.83
N GLU A 86 9.65 8.23 -0.45
CA GLU A 86 9.71 9.59 -0.94
C GLU A 86 8.67 10.51 -0.27
N CYS A 87 7.50 10.01 0.12
CA CYS A 87 6.44 10.82 0.74
C CYS A 87 6.88 11.46 2.06
N LEU A 88 7.82 10.82 2.78
CA LEU A 88 8.37 11.34 4.03
C LEU A 88 9.38 12.48 3.82
N ARG A 89 9.88 12.70 2.60
CA ARG A 89 10.75 13.82 2.26
C ARG A 89 9.97 15.12 2.05
N LYS A 90 8.74 15.01 1.54
CA LYS A 90 7.88 16.15 1.23
C LYS A 90 7.32 16.73 2.54
N HIS A 91 7.79 17.91 2.94
CA HIS A 91 7.41 18.54 4.22
C HIS A 91 5.91 18.73 4.39
N LEU A 92 5.18 19.01 3.29
CA LEU A 92 3.77 19.38 3.31
C LEU A 92 2.85 18.31 3.94
N HIS A 93 3.15 17.03 3.71
CA HIS A 93 2.29 15.93 4.18
C HIS A 93 2.99 14.97 5.15
N ARG A 94 4.28 15.20 5.43
CA ARG A 94 5.09 14.34 6.31
C ARG A 94 4.43 14.01 7.63
N LYS A 95 3.84 15.02 8.30
CA LYS A 95 3.19 14.84 9.61
C LYS A 95 2.09 13.77 9.54
N ARG A 96 1.24 13.80 8.53
CA ARG A 96 0.17 12.82 8.32
C ARG A 96 0.73 11.40 8.19
N TYR A 97 1.73 11.22 7.34
CA TYR A 97 2.30 9.90 7.10
C TYR A 97 3.03 9.34 8.32
N LEU A 98 3.73 10.20 9.09
CA LEU A 98 4.32 9.81 10.37
C LEU A 98 3.24 9.40 11.38
N GLU A 99 2.12 10.11 11.45
CA GLU A 99 0.98 9.72 12.29
C GLU A 99 0.39 8.37 11.87
N TRP A 100 0.27 8.10 10.57
CA TRP A 100 -0.21 6.81 10.07
C TRP A 100 0.73 5.66 10.44
N ILE A 101 2.04 5.89 10.35
CA ILE A 101 3.06 4.91 10.77
C ILE A 101 2.98 4.67 12.29
N GLN A 102 2.94 5.73 13.11
CA GLN A 102 2.86 5.62 14.57
C GLN A 102 1.57 4.92 15.04
N LYS A 103 0.48 5.09 14.32
CA LYS A 103 -0.80 4.42 14.62
C LYS A 103 -0.88 2.98 14.09
N GLY A 104 0.15 2.51 13.40
CA GLY A 104 0.20 1.14 12.88
C GLY A 104 -0.65 0.91 11.63
N TYR A 105 -1.06 1.95 10.91
CA TYR A 105 -1.81 1.81 9.65
C TYR A 105 -0.93 1.40 8.48
N VAL A 106 0.38 1.65 8.59
CA VAL A 106 1.37 1.39 7.55
C VAL A 106 2.18 0.15 7.92
N SER A 107 2.10 -0.89 7.09
CA SER A 107 2.88 -2.13 7.27
C SER A 107 4.19 -2.11 6.51
N TYR A 108 4.27 -1.38 5.42
CA TYR A 108 5.44 -1.38 4.54
C TYR A 108 5.83 0.01 4.06
N LEU A 109 7.14 0.20 3.88
CA LEU A 109 7.71 1.32 3.13
C LEU A 109 8.36 0.76 1.87
N GLY A 110 7.95 1.25 0.71
CA GLY A 110 8.48 0.91 -0.59
C GLY A 110 9.35 2.01 -1.16
N SER A 111 10.20 1.68 -2.11
CA SER A 111 10.95 2.64 -2.93
C SER A 111 10.26 3.01 -4.23
N ASP A 112 9.39 2.11 -4.71
CA ASP A 112 8.69 2.23 -6.00
C ASP A 112 9.65 2.57 -7.16
N ILE A 113 10.80 1.90 -7.17
CA ILE A 113 11.88 2.14 -8.13
C ILE A 113 11.57 1.41 -9.42
N HIS A 114 11.44 2.17 -10.51
CA HIS A 114 11.22 1.65 -11.86
C HIS A 114 12.45 1.80 -12.77
N GLU A 115 13.48 2.56 -12.32
CA GLU A 115 14.69 2.83 -13.09
C GLU A 115 15.96 2.68 -12.24
N PHE A 116 17.06 2.28 -12.86
CA PHE A 116 18.35 2.18 -12.20
C PHE A 116 18.84 3.56 -11.71
N GLY A 117 19.27 3.63 -10.44
CA GLY A 117 19.90 4.81 -9.84
C GLY A 117 18.99 5.81 -9.16
N SER A 118 17.66 5.67 -9.26
CA SER A 118 16.70 6.48 -8.50
C SER A 118 16.20 5.77 -7.24
N GLY A 119 15.93 6.52 -6.18
CA GLY A 119 15.16 6.02 -5.03
C GLY A 119 15.94 5.38 -3.87
N TYR A 120 17.07 4.70 -4.08
CA TYR A 120 17.83 4.08 -2.98
C TYR A 120 18.32 5.10 -1.94
N HIS A 121 18.77 6.26 -2.41
CA HIS A 121 19.25 7.34 -1.54
C HIS A 121 18.11 7.91 -0.67
N ASP A 122 16.91 7.91 -1.18
CA ASP A 122 15.73 8.39 -0.49
C ASP A 122 15.29 7.42 0.59
N PHE A 123 15.38 6.13 0.32
CA PHE A 123 15.08 5.09 1.30
C PHE A 123 15.98 5.18 2.54
N GLU A 124 17.29 5.36 2.35
CA GLU A 124 18.23 5.52 3.46
C GLU A 124 17.98 6.80 4.28
N LYS A 125 17.62 7.91 3.62
CA LYS A 125 17.23 9.15 4.31
C LYS A 125 15.95 8.96 5.13
N CYS A 126 14.97 8.25 4.57
CA CYS A 126 13.72 7.94 5.27
C CYS A 126 13.94 7.02 6.47
N ARG A 127 14.80 6.00 6.34
CA ARG A 127 15.20 5.15 7.46
C ARG A 127 15.76 5.98 8.62
N LYS A 128 16.69 6.88 8.34
CA LYS A 128 17.27 7.78 9.37
C LYS A 128 16.24 8.71 10.00
N LEU A 129 15.26 9.15 9.22
CA LEU A 129 14.18 9.99 9.72
C LEU A 129 13.26 9.19 10.64
N LEU A 130 12.86 7.99 10.25
CA LEU A 130 12.02 7.12 11.08
C LEU A 130 12.67 6.77 12.41
N CYS A 131 13.97 6.45 12.43
CA CYS A 131 14.72 6.20 13.66
C CYS A 131 14.74 7.38 14.65
N ARG A 132 14.36 8.59 14.24
CA ARG A 132 14.23 9.76 15.12
C ARG A 132 12.81 9.97 15.65
N TYR A 133 11.81 9.39 15.01
CA TYR A 133 10.39 9.60 15.34
C TYR A 133 9.72 8.36 15.93
N LEU A 134 10.31 7.19 15.76
CA LEU A 134 9.89 5.91 16.33
C LEU A 134 10.85 5.48 17.44
#